data_06e16fda8b589f9e80f346cb061de389
#
_entry.id   06e16fda8b589f9e80f346cb061de389
#
_cell.length_a   1.000
_cell.length_b   1.000
_cell.length_c   1.000
_cell.angle_alpha   90.00
_cell.angle_beta   90.00
_cell.angle_gamma   90.00
#
_symmetry.space_group_name_H-M   'P 1'
#
loop_
_entity.id
_entity.type
_entity.pdbx_description
1 polymer ?
#
loop_
_entity_poly.entity_id
_entity_poly.type
_entity_poly.pdbx_seq_one_letter_code
_entity_poly.pdbx_strand_id
1 'polypeptide(L)'
;MHRNINLYNILFDLHYKRYELGWYNIFIINEPKYRLIMSENIRDKVVNHLISSTILIRALDKKLIYSNVATRVGKGSGLANDLLMKYLNNILLKHRRAYCLKMDVKKYFYNIDHDVLKRMLKQDIKDKDALDIVFKVIDSTDEDYVNEEIDRVRYKEIERVKLLNIIDKEKDKKIKELLSIPLYNKGKGLGIGNMTSQILAVYYLSEVDHFIKEVLGVKYYIRYMDDLIILGSDFEYLKFVYNMVSRKMNEYGLALNSKSGIHELSRGFSFLGYTYKLSNKIVIRVNNATYRRVGKHLSSLVKYDIEMFKRSMISYKGFFSRCN
;
A
#
# COMPACT_ATOMS: atom_id res chain seq x y z
N MET A 1 17.19 21.84 -25.40
CA MET A 1 16.14 22.14 -26.40
C MET A 1 14.96 21.20 -26.31
N HIS A 2 15.11 19.88 -26.44
CA HIS A 2 14.00 18.89 -26.37
C HIS A 2 13.15 18.91 -25.08
N ARG A 3 13.76 19.18 -23.91
CA ARG A 3 13.01 19.22 -22.62
C ARG A 3 11.93 20.29 -22.60
N ASN A 4 12.24 21.50 -23.09
CA ASN A 4 11.30 22.64 -23.09
C ASN A 4 10.16 22.41 -24.08
N ILE A 5 10.45 21.80 -25.23
CA ILE A 5 9.42 21.45 -26.24
C ILE A 5 8.46 20.40 -25.66
N ASN A 6 8.97 19.39 -24.96
CA ASN A 6 8.12 18.37 -24.35
C ASN A 6 7.21 18.95 -23.25
N LEU A 7 7.73 19.87 -22.42
CA LEU A 7 6.91 20.53 -21.40
C LEU A 7 5.87 21.46 -22.04
N TYR A 8 6.22 22.19 -23.11
CA TYR A 8 5.26 22.99 -23.85
C TYR A 8 4.13 22.14 -24.43
N ASN A 9 4.44 21.00 -25.03
CA ASN A 9 3.43 20.09 -25.58
C ASN A 9 2.49 19.57 -24.49
N ILE A 10 3.02 19.23 -23.30
CA ILE A 10 2.19 18.81 -22.16
C ILE A 10 1.24 19.94 -21.75
N LEU A 11 1.76 21.16 -21.58
CA LEU A 11 0.95 22.33 -21.22
C LEU A 11 -0.11 22.64 -22.27
N PHE A 12 0.25 22.54 -23.56
CA PHE A 12 -0.69 22.73 -24.67
C PHE A 12 -1.82 21.69 -24.62
N ASP A 13 -1.48 20.41 -24.48
CA ASP A 13 -2.47 19.34 -24.42
C ASP A 13 -3.41 19.48 -23.22
N LEU A 14 -2.89 19.88 -22.06
CA LEU A 14 -3.69 20.15 -20.86
C LEU A 14 -4.60 21.36 -21.06
N HIS A 15 -4.07 22.48 -21.59
CA HIS A 15 -4.82 23.70 -21.81
C HIS A 15 -5.99 23.51 -22.79
N TYR A 16 -5.76 22.78 -23.88
CA TYR A 16 -6.77 22.51 -24.90
C TYR A 16 -7.60 21.24 -24.64
N LYS A 17 -7.45 20.61 -23.45
CA LYS A 17 -8.17 19.38 -23.04
C LYS A 17 -7.95 18.19 -23.99
N ARG A 18 -6.78 18.14 -24.61
CA ARG A 18 -6.37 17.09 -25.55
C ARG A 18 -5.48 16.02 -24.91
N TYR A 19 -5.26 16.14 -23.60
CA TYR A 19 -4.42 15.19 -22.89
C TYR A 19 -5.09 13.81 -22.88
N GLU A 20 -4.38 12.84 -23.44
CA GLU A 20 -4.70 11.41 -23.33
C GLU A 20 -3.60 10.68 -22.60
N LEU A 21 -3.99 9.72 -21.78
CA LEU A 21 -3.06 8.86 -21.05
C LEU A 21 -2.38 7.90 -22.04
N GLY A 22 -1.08 7.76 -21.95
CA GLY A 22 -0.31 6.80 -22.74
C GLY A 22 -0.36 5.39 -22.16
N TRP A 23 0.20 4.44 -22.89
CA TRP A 23 0.26 3.07 -22.46
C TRP A 23 1.22 2.88 -21.28
N TYR A 24 0.85 1.98 -20.37
CA TYR A 24 1.71 1.56 -19.27
C TYR A 24 2.79 0.59 -19.74
N ASN A 25 3.99 0.74 -19.18
CA ASN A 25 4.98 -0.31 -19.18
C ASN A 25 4.68 -1.27 -18.02
N ILE A 26 4.17 -2.45 -18.34
CA ILE A 26 3.72 -3.44 -17.36
C ILE A 26 4.81 -4.48 -17.16
N PHE A 27 5.20 -4.73 -15.92
CA PHE A 27 6.21 -5.73 -15.59
C PHE A 27 5.99 -6.30 -14.17
N ILE A 28 6.63 -7.43 -13.90
CA ILE A 28 6.56 -8.10 -12.60
C ILE A 28 7.89 -7.94 -11.87
N ILE A 29 7.83 -7.52 -10.61
CA ILE A 29 8.96 -7.50 -9.68
C ILE A 29 8.82 -8.63 -8.65
N ASN A 30 9.96 -9.14 -8.16
CA ASN A 30 10.01 -10.20 -7.14
C ASN A 30 10.69 -9.70 -5.87
N GLU A 31 10.00 -8.81 -5.10
CA GLU A 31 10.50 -8.30 -3.82
C GLU A 31 9.38 -7.98 -2.83
N PRO A 32 9.23 -8.69 -1.76
CA PRO A 32 9.63 -10.07 -1.40
C PRO A 32 8.72 -11.13 -2.02
N LYS A 33 7.70 -10.71 -2.76
CA LYS A 33 6.71 -11.49 -3.50
C LYS A 33 6.57 -10.92 -4.89
N TYR A 34 6.07 -11.71 -5.81
CA TYR A 34 5.73 -11.21 -7.13
C TYR A 34 4.64 -10.15 -7.06
N ARG A 35 4.92 -9.00 -7.67
CA ARG A 35 3.97 -7.88 -7.77
C ARG A 35 3.97 -7.35 -9.18
N LEU A 36 2.79 -7.11 -9.70
CA LEU A 36 2.58 -6.41 -10.95
C LEU A 36 2.81 -4.91 -10.74
N ILE A 37 3.57 -4.30 -11.64
CA ILE A 37 3.80 -2.85 -11.66
C ILE A 37 3.34 -2.32 -13.02
N MET A 38 2.58 -1.24 -12.99
CA MET A 38 2.14 -0.48 -14.15
C MET A 38 2.85 0.87 -14.13
N SER A 39 3.97 0.96 -14.83
CA SER A 39 4.80 2.18 -14.86
C SER A 39 4.37 3.07 -16.00
N GLU A 40 3.99 4.28 -15.69
CA GLU A 40 3.67 5.33 -16.66
C GLU A 40 4.91 5.72 -17.50
N ASN A 41 4.67 6.21 -18.70
CA ASN A 41 5.69 6.91 -19.46
C ASN A 41 6.09 8.25 -18.79
N ILE A 42 7.16 8.88 -19.23
CA ILE A 42 7.70 10.11 -18.60
C ILE A 42 6.70 11.27 -18.68
N ARG A 43 5.97 11.41 -19.80
CA ARG A 43 4.96 12.46 -19.99
C ARG A 43 3.84 12.34 -18.95
N ASP A 44 3.30 11.16 -18.79
CA ASP A 44 2.23 10.90 -17.85
C ASP A 44 2.70 11.00 -16.39
N LYS A 45 3.94 10.60 -16.08
CA LYS A 45 4.54 10.83 -14.75
C LYS A 45 4.58 12.31 -14.39
N VAL A 46 4.93 13.19 -15.34
CA VAL A 46 4.95 14.65 -15.11
C VAL A 46 3.54 15.16 -14.82
N VAL A 47 2.56 14.78 -15.63
CA VAL A 47 1.16 15.20 -15.45
C VAL A 47 0.60 14.66 -14.13
N ASN A 48 0.76 13.37 -13.84
CA ASN A 48 0.27 12.75 -12.62
C ASN A 48 0.96 13.32 -11.37
N HIS A 49 2.26 13.64 -11.43
CA HIS A 49 2.94 14.30 -10.33
C HIS A 49 2.43 15.74 -10.12
N LEU A 50 2.19 16.48 -11.20
CA LEU A 50 1.60 17.82 -11.12
C LEU A 50 0.24 17.79 -10.44
N ILE A 51 -0.70 16.98 -10.93
CA ILE A 51 -2.05 16.87 -10.37
C ILE A 51 -2.01 16.36 -8.92
N SER A 52 -1.20 15.37 -8.64
CA SER A 52 -1.05 14.81 -7.30
C SER A 52 -0.58 15.85 -6.29
N SER A 53 0.44 16.63 -6.62
CA SER A 53 1.04 17.60 -5.70
C SER A 53 0.25 18.89 -5.58
N THR A 54 -0.38 19.36 -6.65
CA THR A 54 -1.09 20.65 -6.65
C THR A 54 -2.56 20.54 -6.24
N ILE A 55 -3.22 19.45 -6.58
CA ILE A 55 -4.67 19.28 -6.41
C ILE A 55 -5.00 18.16 -5.42
N LEU A 56 -4.60 16.90 -5.72
CA LEU A 56 -5.06 15.75 -4.92
C LEU A 56 -4.61 15.83 -3.47
N ILE A 57 -3.32 16.03 -3.22
CA ILE A 57 -2.80 16.10 -1.85
C ILE A 57 -3.47 17.25 -1.10
N ARG A 58 -3.60 18.44 -1.72
CA ARG A 58 -4.21 19.60 -1.07
C ARG A 58 -5.70 19.42 -0.76
N ALA A 59 -6.45 18.75 -1.64
CA ALA A 59 -7.87 18.51 -1.45
C ALA A 59 -8.12 17.37 -0.47
N LEU A 60 -7.39 16.27 -0.58
CA LEU A 60 -7.70 15.00 0.07
C LEU A 60 -6.99 14.79 1.41
N ASP A 61 -5.76 15.33 1.61
CA ASP A 61 -5.00 15.10 2.85
C ASP A 61 -5.74 15.59 4.12
N LYS A 62 -6.47 16.70 4.01
CA LYS A 62 -7.30 17.26 5.09
C LYS A 62 -8.50 16.38 5.48
N LYS A 63 -8.89 15.43 4.61
CA LYS A 63 -9.96 14.46 4.85
C LYS A 63 -9.47 13.20 5.54
N LEU A 64 -8.18 13.06 5.69
CA LEU A 64 -7.57 11.86 6.28
C LEU A 64 -7.34 12.06 7.76
N ILE A 65 -7.70 11.07 8.56
CA ILE A 65 -7.42 11.07 10.00
C ILE A 65 -5.91 11.16 10.28
N TYR A 66 -5.54 11.64 11.46
CA TYR A 66 -4.12 11.78 11.83
C TYR A 66 -3.35 10.47 11.76
N SER A 67 -3.93 9.37 12.22
CA SER A 67 -3.31 8.05 12.30
C SER A 67 -3.34 7.23 11.00
N ASN A 68 -3.83 7.82 9.90
CA ASN A 68 -3.54 7.34 8.56
C ASN A 68 -2.18 7.89 8.14
N VAL A 69 -1.18 7.02 8.06
CA VAL A 69 0.23 7.45 7.99
C VAL A 69 0.98 7.05 6.72
N ALA A 70 0.34 6.33 5.81
CA ALA A 70 0.97 5.93 4.54
C ALA A 70 0.92 7.06 3.50
N THR A 71 1.96 7.19 2.68
CA THR A 71 2.04 8.11 1.50
C THR A 71 1.67 9.57 1.78
N ARG A 72 1.91 10.05 2.98
CA ARG A 72 1.64 11.43 3.40
C ARG A 72 2.92 12.14 3.79
N VAL A 73 3.05 13.41 3.43
CA VAL A 73 4.21 14.23 3.77
C VAL A 73 4.36 14.33 5.30
N GLY A 74 5.57 14.13 5.79
CA GLY A 74 5.89 14.16 7.22
C GLY A 74 5.37 12.96 8.03
N LYS A 75 4.81 11.93 7.36
CA LYS A 75 4.33 10.69 7.99
C LYS A 75 5.09 9.47 7.41
N GLY A 76 4.68 8.29 7.78
CA GLY A 76 5.32 7.06 7.28
C GLY A 76 5.44 5.99 8.34
N SER A 77 6.24 4.96 8.07
CA SER A 77 6.45 3.81 8.97
C SER A 77 7.04 4.21 10.32
N GLY A 78 7.84 5.28 10.37
CA GLY A 78 8.36 5.85 11.61
C GLY A 78 7.24 6.26 12.55
N LEU A 79 6.39 7.18 12.11
CA LEU A 79 5.24 7.64 12.89
C LEU A 79 4.26 6.51 13.23
N ALA A 80 4.06 5.55 12.31
CA ALA A 80 3.22 4.38 12.58
C ALA A 80 3.70 3.59 13.80
N ASN A 81 5.01 3.32 13.87
CA ASN A 81 5.63 2.58 14.98
C ASN A 81 5.60 3.40 16.28
N ASP A 82 5.85 4.71 16.21
CA ASP A 82 5.82 5.60 17.40
C ASP A 82 4.40 5.67 17.99
N LEU A 83 3.39 5.80 17.14
CA LEU A 83 1.98 5.73 17.55
C LEU A 83 1.62 4.38 18.15
N LEU A 84 2.07 3.29 17.53
CA LEU A 84 1.82 1.93 18.02
C LEU A 84 2.39 1.76 19.44
N MET A 85 3.63 2.15 19.66
CA MET A 85 4.28 2.09 20.98
C MET A 85 3.57 2.96 22.00
N LYS A 86 3.22 4.19 21.65
CA LYS A 86 2.44 5.10 22.51
C LYS A 86 1.11 4.47 22.92
N TYR A 87 0.40 3.86 21.98
CA TYR A 87 -0.90 3.27 22.24
C TYR A 87 -0.79 2.01 23.12
N LEU A 88 0.17 1.14 22.85
CA LEU A 88 0.43 -0.05 23.67
C LEU A 88 0.80 0.34 25.11
N ASN A 89 1.69 1.30 25.30
CA ASN A 89 2.06 1.80 26.64
C ASN A 89 0.84 2.36 27.37
N ASN A 90 -0.01 3.17 26.69
CA ASN A 90 -1.21 3.71 27.32
C ASN A 90 -2.23 2.65 27.74
N ILE A 91 -2.33 1.55 27.00
CA ILE A 91 -3.20 0.41 27.37
C ILE A 91 -2.62 -0.33 28.58
N LEU A 92 -1.31 -0.63 28.55
CA LEU A 92 -0.65 -1.42 29.58
C LEU A 92 -0.50 -0.66 30.91
N LEU A 93 -0.54 0.67 30.91
CA LEU A 93 -0.63 1.45 32.14
C LEU A 93 -1.90 1.18 32.96
N LYS A 94 -2.99 0.76 32.27
CA LYS A 94 -4.32 0.56 32.89
C LYS A 94 -4.73 -0.91 32.94
N HIS A 95 -4.16 -1.72 32.09
CA HIS A 95 -4.59 -3.10 31.87
C HIS A 95 -3.40 -4.04 31.76
N ARG A 96 -3.51 -5.23 32.37
CA ARG A 96 -2.44 -6.27 32.33
C ARG A 96 -2.34 -6.96 30.97
N ARG A 97 -3.39 -6.89 30.14
CA ARG A 97 -3.46 -7.50 28.80
C ARG A 97 -3.75 -6.48 27.74
N ALA A 98 -3.21 -6.71 26.57
CA ALA A 98 -3.49 -5.94 25.38
C ALA A 98 -3.64 -6.86 24.18
N TYR A 99 -4.55 -6.51 23.28
CA TYR A 99 -4.84 -7.22 22.05
C TYR A 99 -4.63 -6.28 20.86
N CYS A 100 -4.23 -6.85 19.75
CA CYS A 100 -4.13 -6.21 18.46
C CYS A 100 -5.10 -6.86 17.49
N LEU A 101 -6.12 -6.14 17.07
CA LEU A 101 -6.90 -6.50 15.90
C LEU A 101 -6.14 -5.99 14.68
N LYS A 102 -5.60 -6.93 13.91
CA LYS A 102 -4.95 -6.67 12.64
C LYS A 102 -5.89 -7.05 11.50
N MET A 103 -6.13 -6.12 10.58
CA MET A 103 -6.94 -6.34 9.39
C MET A 103 -6.14 -5.94 8.15
N ASP A 104 -6.27 -6.72 7.11
CA ASP A 104 -5.62 -6.54 5.81
C ASP A 104 -6.68 -6.71 4.71
N VAL A 105 -6.72 -5.81 3.75
CA VAL A 105 -7.73 -5.85 2.68
C VAL A 105 -7.26 -6.76 1.56
N LYS A 106 -8.09 -7.71 1.17
CA LYS A 106 -7.78 -8.69 0.13
C LYS A 106 -7.64 -8.02 -1.23
N LYS A 107 -6.43 -8.12 -1.83
CA LYS A 107 -6.14 -7.60 -3.18
C LYS A 107 -6.59 -6.14 -3.36
N TYR A 108 -6.25 -5.28 -2.40
CA TYR A 108 -6.81 -3.94 -2.24
C TYR A 108 -6.85 -3.14 -3.55
N PHE A 109 -5.68 -2.93 -4.18
CA PHE A 109 -5.58 -2.14 -5.42
C PHE A 109 -6.42 -2.68 -6.59
N TYR A 110 -6.69 -3.98 -6.62
CA TYR A 110 -7.49 -4.62 -7.68
C TYR A 110 -9.00 -4.53 -7.42
N ASN A 111 -9.43 -4.19 -6.20
CA ASN A 111 -10.83 -4.18 -5.79
C ASN A 111 -11.38 -2.78 -5.51
N ILE A 112 -10.61 -1.73 -5.70
CA ILE A 112 -11.09 -0.35 -5.59
C ILE A 112 -12.13 -0.13 -6.69
N ASP A 113 -13.36 0.22 -6.31
CA ASP A 113 -14.47 0.44 -7.22
C ASP A 113 -14.37 1.84 -7.84
N HIS A 114 -14.38 1.93 -9.17
CA HIS A 114 -14.20 3.19 -9.89
C HIS A 114 -15.34 4.17 -9.63
N ASP A 115 -16.60 3.70 -9.63
CA ASP A 115 -17.76 4.57 -9.45
C ASP A 115 -17.84 5.13 -8.03
N VAL A 116 -17.54 4.30 -7.05
CA VAL A 116 -17.44 4.74 -5.65
C VAL A 116 -16.35 5.79 -5.51
N LEU A 117 -15.15 5.52 -6.01
CA LEU A 117 -14.03 6.45 -5.93
C LEU A 117 -14.31 7.78 -6.66
N LYS A 118 -14.85 7.73 -7.87
CA LYS A 118 -15.22 8.93 -8.64
C LYS A 118 -16.29 9.76 -7.93
N ARG A 119 -17.28 9.11 -7.33
CA ARG A 119 -18.31 9.79 -6.52
C ARG A 119 -17.69 10.52 -5.32
N MET A 120 -16.79 9.87 -4.57
CA MET A 120 -16.08 10.47 -3.46
C MET A 120 -15.25 11.69 -3.91
N LEU A 121 -14.53 11.57 -5.02
CA LEU A 121 -13.69 12.66 -5.55
C LEU A 121 -14.52 13.88 -5.98
N LYS A 122 -15.69 13.67 -6.62
CA LYS A 122 -16.60 14.76 -7.02
C LYS A 122 -17.11 15.57 -5.83
N GLN A 123 -17.21 14.99 -4.65
CA GLN A 123 -17.61 15.70 -3.43
C GLN A 123 -16.51 16.66 -2.95
N ASP A 124 -15.25 16.24 -3.03
CA ASP A 124 -14.12 16.94 -2.41
C ASP A 124 -13.29 17.79 -3.38
N ILE A 125 -13.34 17.53 -4.69
CA ILE A 125 -12.64 18.27 -5.72
C ILE A 125 -13.66 18.95 -6.64
N LYS A 126 -13.53 20.28 -6.77
CA LYS A 126 -14.44 21.09 -7.59
C LYS A 126 -13.89 21.41 -8.98
N ASP A 127 -12.59 21.25 -9.17
CA ASP A 127 -11.93 21.44 -10.45
C ASP A 127 -12.28 20.26 -11.39
N LYS A 128 -13.14 20.55 -12.38
CA LYS A 128 -13.61 19.53 -13.34
C LYS A 128 -12.50 19.05 -14.27
N ASP A 129 -11.62 19.93 -14.68
CA ASP A 129 -10.54 19.59 -15.61
C ASP A 129 -9.53 18.65 -14.93
N ALA A 130 -9.24 18.87 -13.65
CA ALA A 130 -8.46 17.94 -12.85
C ALA A 130 -9.17 16.60 -12.66
N LEU A 131 -10.47 16.61 -12.38
CA LEU A 131 -11.24 15.37 -12.25
C LEU A 131 -11.24 14.55 -13.53
N ASP A 132 -11.36 15.18 -14.70
CA ASP A 132 -11.35 14.47 -16.00
C ASP A 132 -10.04 13.71 -16.20
N ILE A 133 -8.90 14.33 -15.84
CA ILE A 133 -7.59 13.66 -15.95
C ILE A 133 -7.47 12.54 -14.91
N VAL A 134 -7.90 12.78 -13.67
CA VAL A 134 -7.87 11.76 -12.62
C VAL A 134 -8.76 10.58 -12.98
N PHE A 135 -9.91 10.81 -13.61
CA PHE A 135 -10.81 9.74 -14.06
C PHE A 135 -10.18 8.91 -15.18
N LYS A 136 -9.44 9.52 -16.13
CA LYS A 136 -8.65 8.76 -17.10
C LYS A 136 -7.64 7.83 -16.42
N VAL A 137 -6.98 8.29 -15.36
CA VAL A 137 -6.06 7.44 -14.58
C VAL A 137 -6.80 6.32 -13.85
N ILE A 138 -7.99 6.58 -13.29
CA ILE A 138 -8.81 5.56 -12.64
C ILE A 138 -9.25 4.50 -13.64
N ASP A 139 -9.78 4.93 -14.81
CA ASP A 139 -10.31 4.03 -15.84
C ASP A 139 -9.23 3.31 -16.65
N SER A 140 -7.96 3.70 -16.50
CA SER A 140 -6.87 3.14 -17.30
C SER A 140 -6.65 1.64 -17.12
N THR A 141 -7.15 1.05 -16.04
CA THR A 141 -7.10 -0.41 -15.84
C THR A 141 -8.18 -1.16 -16.61
N ASP A 142 -9.17 -0.46 -17.17
CA ASP A 142 -10.24 -1.01 -17.99
C ASP A 142 -9.87 -1.13 -19.48
N GLU A 143 -8.72 -0.58 -19.88
CA GLU A 143 -8.20 -0.68 -21.24
C GLU A 143 -7.88 -2.14 -21.61
N ASP A 144 -8.36 -2.58 -22.78
CA ASP A 144 -8.28 -3.97 -23.23
C ASP A 144 -6.85 -4.52 -23.20
N TYR A 145 -5.87 -3.71 -23.64
CA TYR A 145 -4.46 -4.11 -23.68
C TYR A 145 -3.87 -4.44 -22.30
N VAL A 146 -4.44 -3.92 -21.20
CA VAL A 146 -3.85 -4.06 -19.86
C VAL A 146 -3.85 -5.52 -19.43
N ASN A 147 -4.97 -6.20 -19.53
CA ASN A 147 -5.07 -7.60 -19.14
C ASN A 147 -4.30 -8.52 -20.09
N GLU A 148 -4.26 -8.23 -21.38
CA GLU A 148 -3.45 -8.95 -22.36
C GLU A 148 -1.97 -8.84 -22.05
N GLU A 149 -1.51 -7.64 -21.74
CA GLU A 149 -0.10 -7.40 -21.38
C GLU A 149 0.26 -8.05 -20.04
N ILE A 150 -0.64 -8.06 -19.04
CA ILE A 150 -0.45 -8.78 -17.77
C ILE A 150 -0.24 -10.27 -18.04
N ASP A 151 -1.07 -10.88 -18.88
CA ASP A 151 -0.95 -12.30 -19.24
C ASP A 151 0.37 -12.58 -19.98
N ARG A 152 0.74 -11.71 -20.91
CA ARG A 152 2.02 -11.82 -21.65
C ARG A 152 3.22 -11.77 -20.72
N VAL A 153 3.26 -10.79 -19.82
CA VAL A 153 4.38 -10.62 -18.87
C VAL A 153 4.41 -11.76 -17.85
N ARG A 154 3.25 -12.21 -17.37
CA ARG A 154 3.12 -13.35 -16.46
C ARG A 154 3.63 -14.64 -17.09
N TYR A 155 3.24 -14.91 -18.34
CA TYR A 155 3.74 -16.08 -19.09
C TYR A 155 5.26 -16.03 -19.25
N LYS A 156 5.81 -14.90 -19.68
CA LYS A 156 7.25 -14.69 -19.82
C LYS A 156 8.01 -14.95 -18.52
N GLU A 157 7.47 -14.48 -17.38
CA GLU A 157 8.12 -14.71 -16.08
C GLU A 157 8.00 -16.17 -15.61
N ILE A 158 6.91 -16.86 -15.93
CA ILE A 158 6.75 -18.30 -15.67
C ILE A 158 7.81 -19.10 -16.45
N GLU A 159 7.99 -18.82 -17.75
CA GLU A 159 9.04 -19.49 -18.55
C GLU A 159 10.44 -19.24 -17.97
N ARG A 160 10.69 -18.00 -17.53
CA ARG A 160 11.94 -17.67 -16.85
C ARG A 160 12.16 -18.48 -15.56
N VAL A 161 11.10 -18.65 -14.75
CA VAL A 161 11.16 -19.46 -13.51
C VAL A 161 11.44 -20.93 -13.82
N LYS A 162 10.88 -21.49 -14.88
CA LYS A 162 11.14 -22.88 -15.30
C LYS A 162 12.62 -23.13 -15.62
N LEU A 163 13.32 -22.12 -16.16
CA LEU A 163 14.74 -22.20 -16.51
C LEU A 163 15.69 -22.02 -15.31
N LEU A 164 15.19 -21.61 -14.14
CA LEU A 164 16.03 -21.44 -12.95
C LEU A 164 16.58 -22.79 -12.47
N ASN A 165 17.85 -22.79 -12.07
CA ASN A 165 18.47 -23.95 -11.42
C ASN A 165 18.14 -23.99 -9.91
N ILE A 166 16.89 -24.30 -9.58
CA ILE A 166 16.36 -24.44 -8.21
C ILE A 166 15.50 -25.69 -8.12
N ILE A 167 15.21 -26.13 -6.89
CA ILE A 167 14.41 -27.32 -6.61
C ILE A 167 12.99 -27.16 -7.20
N ASP A 168 12.42 -28.21 -7.79
CA ASP A 168 11.11 -28.16 -8.45
C ASP A 168 9.99 -27.67 -7.53
N LYS A 169 9.98 -28.06 -6.26
CA LYS A 169 9.06 -27.55 -5.26
C LYS A 169 9.12 -26.02 -5.11
N GLU A 170 10.28 -25.42 -5.28
CA GLU A 170 10.45 -23.96 -5.24
C GLU A 170 9.97 -23.31 -6.54
N LYS A 171 10.21 -23.96 -7.70
CA LYS A 171 9.65 -23.53 -8.99
C LYS A 171 8.13 -23.53 -8.94
N ASP A 172 7.51 -24.62 -8.50
CA ASP A 172 6.06 -24.74 -8.38
C ASP A 172 5.46 -23.66 -7.47
N LYS A 173 6.13 -23.37 -6.36
CA LYS A 173 5.72 -22.29 -5.47
C LYS A 173 5.73 -20.93 -6.17
N LYS A 174 6.82 -20.60 -6.88
CA LYS A 174 6.94 -19.34 -7.63
C LYS A 174 5.92 -19.24 -8.76
N ILE A 175 5.68 -20.33 -9.49
CA ILE A 175 4.66 -20.37 -10.55
C ILE A 175 3.26 -20.15 -9.97
N LYS A 176 2.92 -20.80 -8.84
CA LYS A 176 1.65 -20.56 -8.15
C LYS A 176 1.50 -19.12 -7.70
N GLU A 177 2.56 -18.48 -7.20
CA GLU A 177 2.55 -17.06 -6.85
C GLU A 177 2.29 -16.17 -8.08
N LEU A 178 2.95 -16.44 -9.21
CA LEU A 178 2.72 -15.71 -10.48
C LEU A 178 1.29 -15.88 -11.00
N LEU A 179 0.76 -17.09 -10.97
CA LEU A 179 -0.63 -17.37 -11.37
C LEU A 179 -1.66 -16.74 -10.42
N SER A 180 -1.29 -16.41 -9.18
CA SER A 180 -2.16 -15.75 -8.21
C SER A 180 -2.27 -14.23 -8.42
N ILE A 181 -1.44 -13.63 -9.30
CA ILE A 181 -1.56 -12.23 -9.70
C ILE A 181 -2.89 -12.07 -10.44
N PRO A 182 -3.85 -11.24 -9.96
CA PRO A 182 -5.14 -11.12 -10.60
C PRO A 182 -5.04 -10.29 -11.88
N LEU A 183 -6.00 -10.49 -12.77
CA LEU A 183 -6.37 -9.54 -13.81
C LEU A 183 -7.27 -8.46 -13.21
N TYR A 184 -7.39 -7.32 -13.88
CA TYR A 184 -8.34 -6.28 -13.51
C TYR A 184 -9.74 -6.64 -14.00
N ASN A 185 -10.73 -6.43 -13.16
CA ASN A 185 -12.14 -6.51 -13.53
C ASN A 185 -12.60 -5.13 -13.99
N LYS A 186 -13.47 -5.08 -14.99
CA LYS A 186 -14.02 -3.83 -15.51
C LYS A 186 -14.67 -2.99 -14.41
N GLY A 187 -14.37 -1.70 -14.39
CA GLY A 187 -14.84 -0.76 -13.36
C GLY A 187 -14.16 -0.92 -12.01
N LYS A 188 -13.05 -1.65 -11.93
CA LYS A 188 -12.34 -1.88 -10.67
C LYS A 188 -10.84 -1.87 -10.81
N GLY A 189 -10.21 -1.36 -9.77
CA GLY A 189 -8.78 -1.43 -9.57
C GLY A 189 -8.03 -0.17 -9.96
N LEU A 190 -6.85 -0.01 -9.38
CA LEU A 190 -5.91 1.06 -9.70
C LEU A 190 -4.55 0.46 -10.04
N GLY A 191 -3.91 0.99 -11.08
CA GLY A 191 -2.58 0.57 -11.49
C GLY A 191 -1.55 0.81 -10.37
N ILE A 192 -0.80 -0.22 -10.01
CA ILE A 192 0.24 -0.11 -8.99
C ILE A 192 1.53 0.40 -9.65
N GLY A 193 2.03 1.56 -9.23
CA GLY A 193 3.31 2.09 -9.73
C GLY A 193 3.32 3.60 -9.95
N ASN A 194 2.17 4.26 -9.85
CA ASN A 194 2.08 5.71 -9.96
C ASN A 194 1.67 6.39 -8.64
N MET A 195 2.01 7.66 -8.52
CA MET A 195 1.73 8.46 -7.32
C MET A 195 0.23 8.70 -7.14
N THR A 196 -0.48 8.97 -8.22
CA THR A 196 -1.92 9.24 -8.21
C THR A 196 -2.69 8.05 -7.62
N SER A 197 -2.43 6.84 -8.10
CA SER A 197 -3.07 5.62 -7.57
C SER A 197 -2.81 5.41 -6.08
N GLN A 198 -1.62 5.75 -5.59
CA GLN A 198 -1.31 5.62 -4.15
C GLN A 198 -2.12 6.62 -3.31
N ILE A 199 -2.25 7.86 -3.74
CA ILE A 199 -3.05 8.89 -3.06
C ILE A 199 -4.53 8.49 -3.07
N LEU A 200 -5.04 8.06 -4.21
CA LEU A 200 -6.42 7.63 -4.38
C LEU A 200 -6.74 6.40 -3.51
N ALA A 201 -5.83 5.43 -3.45
CA ALA A 201 -5.99 4.27 -2.58
C ALA A 201 -5.99 4.67 -1.09
N VAL A 202 -5.15 5.59 -0.67
CA VAL A 202 -5.21 6.10 0.71
C VAL A 202 -6.53 6.81 0.99
N TYR A 203 -7.03 7.60 0.05
CA TYR A 203 -8.27 8.35 0.19
C TYR A 203 -9.51 7.43 0.17
N TYR A 204 -9.55 6.38 -0.63
CA TYR A 204 -10.70 5.48 -0.77
C TYR A 204 -11.22 4.90 0.55
N LEU A 205 -10.34 4.64 1.51
CA LEU A 205 -10.70 4.16 2.85
C LEU A 205 -10.92 5.29 3.89
N SER A 206 -10.93 6.56 3.47
CA SER A 206 -11.07 7.67 4.44
C SER A 206 -12.39 7.60 5.21
N GLU A 207 -13.51 7.27 4.57
CA GLU A 207 -14.79 7.15 5.24
C GLU A 207 -14.84 5.93 6.18
N VAL A 208 -14.12 4.86 5.87
CA VAL A 208 -13.94 3.73 6.79
C VAL A 208 -13.10 4.16 8.01
N ASP A 209 -12.06 4.97 7.81
CA ASP A 209 -11.27 5.53 8.90
C ASP A 209 -12.14 6.37 9.86
N HIS A 210 -12.98 7.27 9.30
CA HIS A 210 -13.92 8.08 10.08
C HIS A 210 -14.96 7.21 10.79
N PHE A 211 -15.53 6.21 10.12
CA PHE A 211 -16.44 5.26 10.76
C PHE A 211 -15.79 4.58 11.97
N ILE A 212 -14.55 4.11 11.85
CA ILE A 212 -13.82 3.47 12.96
C ILE A 212 -13.58 4.48 14.10
N LYS A 213 -13.21 5.71 13.79
CA LYS A 213 -12.84 6.71 14.80
C LYS A 213 -14.04 7.38 15.45
N GLU A 214 -15.06 7.72 14.68
CA GLU A 214 -16.15 8.61 15.10
C GLU A 214 -17.41 7.82 15.46
N VAL A 215 -17.75 6.78 14.68
CA VAL A 215 -18.95 5.98 14.93
C VAL A 215 -18.66 4.84 15.92
N LEU A 216 -17.58 4.08 15.72
CA LEU A 216 -17.22 3.02 16.65
C LEU A 216 -16.42 3.52 17.87
N GLY A 217 -16.00 4.78 17.90
CA GLY A 217 -15.28 5.38 19.01
C GLY A 217 -13.91 4.75 19.31
N VAL A 218 -13.29 4.10 18.31
CA VAL A 218 -12.02 3.41 18.50
C VAL A 218 -10.91 4.40 18.80
N LYS A 219 -10.35 4.34 20.02
CA LYS A 219 -9.32 5.26 20.49
C LYS A 219 -7.97 5.02 19.83
N TYR A 220 -7.53 3.77 19.74
CA TYR A 220 -6.19 3.36 19.34
C TYR A 220 -6.24 2.67 17.97
N TYR A 221 -6.23 3.47 16.92
CA TYR A 221 -6.31 3.04 15.52
C TYR A 221 -5.18 3.62 14.70
N ILE A 222 -4.55 2.79 13.86
CA ILE A 222 -3.51 3.17 12.90
C ILE A 222 -3.82 2.49 11.57
N ARG A 223 -3.69 3.24 10.47
CA ARG A 223 -3.75 2.66 9.13
C ARG A 223 -2.49 2.97 8.34
N TYR A 224 -1.94 1.94 7.70
CA TYR A 224 -0.85 2.06 6.73
C TYR A 224 -1.29 1.38 5.43
N MET A 225 -1.75 2.16 4.46
CA MET A 225 -2.39 1.67 3.21
C MET A 225 -3.61 0.78 3.53
N ASP A 226 -3.51 -0.50 3.19
CA ASP A 226 -4.49 -1.58 3.42
C ASP A 226 -4.31 -2.33 4.75
N ASP A 227 -3.23 -2.07 5.49
CA ASP A 227 -2.99 -2.61 6.82
C ASP A 227 -3.65 -1.72 7.90
N LEU A 228 -4.68 -2.26 8.59
CA LEU A 228 -5.38 -1.59 9.68
C LEU A 228 -5.00 -2.26 11.01
N ILE A 229 -4.61 -1.46 12.00
CA ILE A 229 -4.26 -1.89 13.35
C ILE A 229 -5.15 -1.20 14.36
N ILE A 230 -5.88 -1.98 15.15
CA ILE A 230 -6.69 -1.48 16.27
C ILE A 230 -6.18 -2.17 17.55
N LEU A 231 -5.94 -1.38 18.59
CA LEU A 231 -5.45 -1.88 19.86
C LEU A 231 -6.51 -1.69 20.96
N GLY A 232 -6.62 -2.67 21.85
CA GLY A 232 -7.53 -2.63 22.99
C GLY A 232 -7.17 -3.63 24.05
N SER A 233 -7.85 -3.55 25.21
CA SER A 233 -7.74 -4.51 26.32
C SER A 233 -8.89 -5.48 26.38
N ASP A 234 -9.97 -5.25 25.64
CA ASP A 234 -11.17 -6.06 25.60
C ASP A 234 -11.26 -6.82 24.27
N PHE A 235 -11.23 -8.15 24.36
CA PHE A 235 -11.29 -9.04 23.20
C PHE A 235 -12.67 -9.02 22.51
N GLU A 236 -13.76 -9.02 23.27
CA GLU A 236 -15.13 -9.05 22.72
C GLU A 236 -15.46 -7.73 22.02
N TYR A 237 -15.03 -6.59 22.58
CA TYR A 237 -15.13 -5.32 21.90
C TYR A 237 -14.37 -5.32 20.56
N LEU A 238 -13.15 -5.84 20.52
CA LEU A 238 -12.38 -5.92 19.26
C LEU A 238 -13.03 -6.85 18.24
N LYS A 239 -13.68 -7.92 18.68
CA LYS A 239 -14.45 -8.83 17.82
C LYS A 239 -15.70 -8.12 17.25
N PHE A 240 -16.39 -7.34 18.06
CA PHE A 240 -17.47 -6.47 17.59
C PHE A 240 -16.98 -5.48 16.53
N VAL A 241 -15.89 -4.77 16.80
CA VAL A 241 -15.26 -3.84 15.86
C VAL A 241 -14.88 -4.53 14.55
N TYR A 242 -14.28 -5.73 14.61
CA TYR A 242 -13.95 -6.53 13.42
C TYR A 242 -15.18 -6.75 12.53
N ASN A 243 -16.31 -7.18 13.13
CA ASN A 243 -17.53 -7.44 12.39
C ASN A 243 -18.11 -6.18 11.75
N MET A 244 -18.11 -5.06 12.49
CA MET A 244 -18.62 -3.78 12.00
C MET A 244 -17.75 -3.22 10.87
N VAL A 245 -16.42 -3.27 11.00
CA VAL A 245 -15.50 -2.84 9.95
C VAL A 245 -15.61 -3.74 8.72
N SER A 246 -15.74 -5.06 8.90
CA SER A 246 -15.95 -5.99 7.78
C SER A 246 -17.21 -5.67 6.99
N ARG A 247 -18.32 -5.37 7.66
CA ARG A 247 -19.56 -4.93 7.00
C ARG A 247 -19.37 -3.62 6.26
N LYS A 248 -18.72 -2.64 6.91
CA LYS A 248 -18.43 -1.34 6.29
C LYS A 248 -17.55 -1.49 5.05
N MET A 249 -16.52 -2.33 5.07
CA MET A 249 -15.67 -2.63 3.91
C MET A 249 -16.47 -3.21 2.75
N ASN A 250 -17.45 -4.08 3.02
CA ASN A 250 -18.30 -4.67 1.98
C ASN A 250 -19.14 -3.62 1.24
N GLU A 251 -19.55 -2.52 1.90
CA GLU A 251 -20.25 -1.39 1.27
C GLU A 251 -19.38 -0.69 0.20
N TYR A 252 -18.05 -0.80 0.33
CA TYR A 252 -17.05 -0.29 -0.61
C TYR A 252 -16.56 -1.36 -1.60
N GLY A 253 -17.22 -2.52 -1.70
CA GLY A 253 -16.82 -3.61 -2.57
C GLY A 253 -15.53 -4.32 -2.13
N LEU A 254 -15.09 -4.12 -0.88
CA LEU A 254 -13.86 -4.66 -0.33
C LEU A 254 -14.12 -5.80 0.64
N ALA A 255 -13.21 -6.77 0.68
CA ALA A 255 -13.24 -7.87 1.63
C ALA A 255 -11.93 -7.96 2.41
N LEU A 256 -12.01 -8.35 3.67
CA LEU A 256 -10.83 -8.59 4.50
C LEU A 256 -10.14 -9.91 4.12
N ASN A 257 -8.83 -9.93 4.27
CA ASN A 257 -8.02 -11.13 4.07
C ASN A 257 -8.31 -12.14 5.20
N SER A 258 -8.28 -13.44 4.91
CA SER A 258 -8.47 -14.52 5.87
C SER A 258 -7.45 -14.54 7.03
N LYS A 259 -6.35 -13.83 6.89
CA LYS A 259 -5.34 -13.65 7.94
C LYS A 259 -5.66 -12.51 8.91
N SER A 260 -6.73 -11.75 8.66
CA SER A 260 -7.19 -10.72 9.57
C SER A 260 -7.71 -11.34 10.86
N GLY A 261 -7.37 -10.79 12.01
CA GLY A 261 -7.78 -11.35 13.29
C GLY A 261 -7.20 -10.64 14.50
N ILE A 262 -7.63 -11.10 15.68
CA ILE A 262 -7.20 -10.54 16.97
C ILE A 262 -6.03 -11.37 17.50
N HIS A 263 -4.96 -10.68 17.83
CA HIS A 263 -3.74 -11.26 18.40
C HIS A 263 -3.52 -10.73 19.82
N GLU A 264 -3.33 -11.62 20.76
CA GLU A 264 -2.91 -11.23 22.10
C GLU A 264 -1.44 -10.79 22.06
N LEU A 265 -1.11 -9.68 22.72
CA LEU A 265 0.24 -9.11 22.68
C LEU A 265 1.29 -10.03 23.29
N SER A 266 0.90 -10.93 24.23
CA SER A 266 1.76 -11.98 24.79
C SER A 266 2.26 -12.99 23.74
N ARG A 267 1.45 -13.26 22.70
CA ARG A 267 1.84 -14.10 21.56
C ARG A 267 2.61 -13.33 20.48
N GLY A 268 2.40 -12.02 20.45
CA GLY A 268 3.01 -11.09 19.50
C GLY A 268 2.27 -11.00 18.18
N PHE A 269 2.49 -9.91 17.49
CA PHE A 269 1.99 -9.67 16.12
C PHE A 269 3.03 -8.90 15.30
N SER A 270 2.94 -8.98 13.98
CA SER A 270 3.85 -8.30 13.06
C SER A 270 3.18 -7.10 12.40
N PHE A 271 3.90 -5.97 12.36
CA PHE A 271 3.49 -4.75 11.65
C PHE A 271 4.71 -4.04 11.07
N LEU A 272 4.64 -3.63 9.80
CA LEU A 272 5.67 -2.88 9.06
C LEU A 272 7.11 -3.43 9.22
N GLY A 273 7.25 -4.75 9.16
CA GLY A 273 8.55 -5.42 9.23
C GLY A 273 9.06 -5.72 10.65
N TYR A 274 8.34 -5.31 11.68
CA TYR A 274 8.65 -5.61 13.07
C TYR A 274 7.63 -6.58 13.67
N THR A 275 8.07 -7.27 14.72
CA THR A 275 7.22 -8.09 15.59
C THR A 275 7.21 -7.45 16.99
N TYR A 276 6.01 -7.22 17.50
CA TYR A 276 5.75 -6.65 18.82
C TYR A 276 5.23 -7.76 19.73
N LYS A 277 5.85 -7.92 20.89
CA LYS A 277 5.46 -8.94 21.86
C LYS A 277 5.58 -8.38 23.28
N LEU A 278 4.62 -8.71 24.14
CA LEU A 278 4.71 -8.45 25.57
C LEU A 278 5.38 -9.65 26.26
N SER A 279 6.49 -9.34 26.93
CA SER A 279 7.10 -10.20 27.95
C SER A 279 7.05 -9.42 29.27
N ASN A 280 8.13 -9.22 29.97
CA ASN A 280 8.19 -8.29 31.11
C ASN A 280 8.02 -6.81 30.67
N LYS A 281 8.40 -6.52 29.45
CA LYS A 281 8.19 -5.25 28.75
C LYS A 281 7.75 -5.52 27.29
N ILE A 282 7.37 -4.45 26.57
CA ILE A 282 7.14 -4.57 25.12
C ILE A 282 8.49 -4.80 24.44
N VAL A 283 8.62 -5.91 23.74
CA VAL A 283 9.80 -6.28 22.95
C VAL A 283 9.50 -6.03 21.48
N ILE A 284 10.38 -5.29 20.80
CA ILE A 284 10.33 -5.04 19.36
C ILE A 284 11.48 -5.78 18.70
N ARG A 285 11.18 -6.61 17.72
CA ARG A 285 12.19 -7.33 16.93
C ARG A 285 11.91 -7.17 15.46
N VAL A 286 12.93 -7.13 14.62
CA VAL A 286 12.75 -7.29 13.19
C VAL A 286 12.19 -8.69 12.92
N ASN A 287 11.17 -8.78 12.08
CA ASN A 287 10.63 -10.10 11.75
C ASN A 287 11.65 -10.94 10.96
N ASN A 288 11.59 -12.27 11.15
CA ASN A 288 12.59 -13.20 10.60
C ASN A 288 12.71 -13.13 9.07
N ALA A 289 11.62 -12.85 8.36
CA ALA A 289 11.63 -12.73 6.90
C ALA A 289 12.42 -11.49 6.47
N THR A 290 12.19 -10.34 7.11
CA THR A 290 12.94 -9.11 6.86
C THR A 290 14.41 -9.27 7.23
N TYR A 291 14.72 -9.86 8.39
CA TYR A 291 16.10 -10.11 8.82
C TYR A 291 16.87 -10.95 7.79
N ARG A 292 16.30 -12.08 7.34
CA ARG A 292 16.92 -12.94 6.32
C ARG A 292 17.11 -12.22 4.99
N ARG A 293 16.14 -11.42 4.57
CA ARG A 293 16.23 -10.64 3.32
C ARG A 293 17.36 -9.62 3.38
N VAL A 294 17.45 -8.85 4.48
CA VAL A 294 18.53 -7.88 4.71
C VAL A 294 19.88 -8.57 4.68
N GLY A 295 20.03 -9.70 5.38
CA GLY A 295 21.27 -10.46 5.38
C GLY A 295 21.70 -10.91 3.96
N LYS A 296 20.77 -11.49 3.18
CA LYS A 296 21.03 -11.88 1.79
C LYS A 296 21.43 -10.70 0.91
N HIS A 297 20.72 -9.58 1.03
CA HIS A 297 21.02 -8.36 0.26
C HIS A 297 22.39 -7.80 0.58
N LEU A 298 22.72 -7.65 1.86
CA LEU A 298 24.03 -7.16 2.28
C LEU A 298 25.17 -8.10 1.86
N SER A 299 24.99 -9.42 2.01
CA SER A 299 25.98 -10.41 1.56
C SER A 299 26.23 -10.37 0.04
N SER A 300 25.22 -10.07 -0.75
CA SER A 300 25.37 -9.85 -2.18
C SER A 300 26.16 -8.58 -2.47
N LEU A 301 25.77 -7.44 -1.84
CA LEU A 301 26.41 -6.15 -2.10
C LEU A 301 27.90 -6.13 -1.73
N VAL A 302 28.31 -6.80 -0.65
CA VAL A 302 29.74 -6.94 -0.27
C VAL A 302 30.58 -7.50 -1.41
N LYS A 303 30.00 -8.39 -2.23
CA LYS A 303 30.73 -9.04 -3.34
C LYS A 303 30.81 -8.22 -4.60
N TYR A 304 29.82 -7.36 -4.86
CA TYR A 304 29.63 -6.72 -6.16
C TYR A 304 29.65 -5.20 -6.13
N ASP A 305 29.27 -4.55 -4.99
CA ASP A 305 29.13 -3.08 -4.89
C ASP A 305 29.33 -2.60 -3.46
N ILE A 306 30.58 -2.27 -3.11
CA ILE A 306 30.95 -1.83 -1.75
C ILE A 306 30.36 -0.48 -1.39
N GLU A 307 30.17 0.44 -2.35
CA GLU A 307 29.56 1.75 -2.08
C GLU A 307 28.06 1.63 -1.79
N MET A 308 27.34 0.82 -2.56
CA MET A 308 25.95 0.49 -2.30
C MET A 308 25.80 -0.27 -0.97
N PHE A 309 26.74 -1.15 -0.63
CA PHE A 309 26.77 -1.82 0.68
C PHE A 309 26.84 -0.81 1.83
N LYS A 310 27.75 0.16 1.78
CA LYS A 310 27.89 1.20 2.82
C LYS A 310 26.60 2.00 2.99
N ARG A 311 25.99 2.45 1.88
CA ARG A 311 24.71 3.19 1.90
C ARG A 311 23.58 2.34 2.47
N SER A 312 23.48 1.08 2.06
CA SER A 312 22.48 0.13 2.56
C SER A 312 22.64 -0.14 4.05
N MET A 313 23.88 -0.28 4.54
CA MET A 313 24.18 -0.44 5.98
C MET A 313 23.66 0.72 6.82
N ILE A 314 23.85 1.97 6.36
CA ILE A 314 23.33 3.16 7.06
C ILE A 314 21.80 3.10 7.14
N SER A 315 21.13 2.79 6.04
CA SER A 315 19.67 2.65 5.98
C SER A 315 19.17 1.57 6.93
N TYR A 316 19.78 0.38 6.88
CA TYR A 316 19.38 -0.73 7.74
C TYR A 316 19.72 -0.48 9.22
N LYS A 317 20.81 0.22 9.55
CA LYS A 317 21.10 0.64 10.92
C LYS A 317 19.94 1.45 11.52
N GLY A 318 19.39 2.41 10.75
CA GLY A 318 18.22 3.18 11.15
C GLY A 318 16.96 2.31 11.35
N PHE A 319 16.78 1.26 10.51
CA PHE A 319 15.70 0.32 10.67
C PHE A 319 15.87 -0.56 11.93
N PHE A 320 17.07 -1.11 12.17
CA PHE A 320 17.35 -1.97 13.32
C PHE A 320 17.43 -1.22 14.66
N SER A 321 17.72 0.09 14.67
CA SER A 321 17.82 0.90 15.89
C SER A 321 16.52 1.00 16.70
N ARG A 322 15.37 0.64 16.11
CA ARG A 322 14.07 0.60 16.79
C ARG A 322 13.83 -0.68 17.60
N CYS A 323 14.70 -1.68 17.47
CA CYS A 323 14.60 -2.93 18.22
C CYS A 323 15.20 -2.79 19.62
N ASN A 324 14.62 -3.51 20.59
CA ASN A 324 15.08 -3.53 21.98
C ASN A 324 15.15 -4.96 22.52
#